data_5026c086fed934e69d00e5b27e4a3d44
#
_entry.id   5026c086fed934e69d00e5b27e4a3d44
#
_cell.length_a   1.000
_cell.length_b   1.000
_cell.length_c   1.000
_cell.angle_alpha   90.00
_cell.angle_beta   90.00
_cell.angle_gamma   90.00
#
_symmetry.space_group_name_H-M   'P 1'
#
loop_
_entity.id
_entity.type
_entity.pdbx_description
1 polymer ?
#
loop_
_entity_poly.entity_id
_entity_poly.type
_entity_poly.pdbx_seq_one_letter_code
_entity_poly.pdbx_strand_id
1 'polypeptide(L)'
;MASENNTINLLIVDDDKDFLGTIAERLGMRDFNVTTATEGTLAIKAAKKGNFDVAIVDMKMPGMDGMELLQILKKKHKFLEVIILTGYVSIDSAVEATKLGAYSYMEKPYDFEKLLATLKEAYETRLKKKFEHDQRRMKEIETLAMGSSPMGILKSLMRLDDDVK
;
A
#
# COMPACT_ATOMS: atom_id res chain seq x y z
N MET A 1 11.63 27.84 -0.28
CA MET A 1 11.58 26.61 -0.64
C MET A 1 10.49 25.79 -0.14
N ALA A 2 9.57 25.54 -0.95
CA ALA A 2 8.55 24.63 -0.58
C ALA A 2 9.21 23.32 -0.18
N SER A 3 9.22 23.05 1.10
CA SER A 3 9.27 21.68 1.47
C SER A 3 8.15 21.04 0.67
N GLU A 4 8.49 20.33 -0.38
CA GLU A 4 7.56 19.40 -0.94
C GLU A 4 7.09 18.60 0.24
N ASN A 5 5.83 18.80 0.60
CA ASN A 5 5.24 18.03 1.65
C ASN A 5 5.13 16.61 1.13
N ASN A 6 6.21 15.86 1.30
CA ASN A 6 6.20 14.43 1.07
C ASN A 6 5.42 13.78 2.21
N THR A 7 4.17 14.20 2.35
CA THR A 7 3.24 13.60 3.29
C THR A 7 2.87 12.22 2.74
N ILE A 8 3.14 11.20 3.52
CA ILE A 8 2.82 9.82 3.16
C ILE A 8 1.36 9.55 3.51
N ASN A 9 0.57 9.15 2.53
CA ASN A 9 -0.83 8.77 2.74
C ASN A 9 -0.89 7.34 3.27
N LEU A 10 -1.31 7.20 4.51
CA LEU A 10 -1.28 5.95 5.26
C LEU A 10 -2.68 5.50 5.66
N LEU A 11 -3.00 4.25 5.36
CA LEU A 11 -4.22 3.59 5.81
C LEU A 11 -3.88 2.63 6.95
N ILE A 12 -4.56 2.75 8.08
CA ILE A 12 -4.36 1.84 9.22
C ILE A 12 -5.66 1.09 9.50
N VAL A 13 -5.60 -0.23 9.50
CA VAL A 13 -6.76 -1.10 9.66
C VAL A 13 -6.57 -2.00 10.87
N ASP A 14 -7.42 -1.82 11.88
CA ASP A 14 -7.39 -2.58 13.13
C ASP A 14 -8.77 -2.45 13.79
N ASP A 15 -9.29 -3.52 14.39
CA ASP A 15 -10.58 -3.47 15.07
C ASP A 15 -10.50 -2.84 16.46
N ASP A 16 -9.30 -2.68 17.01
CA ASP A 16 -9.05 -1.99 18.28
C ASP A 16 -9.04 -0.47 18.07
N LYS A 17 -10.14 0.17 18.43
CA LYS A 17 -10.32 1.63 18.25
C LYS A 17 -9.32 2.45 19.07
N ASP A 18 -8.98 1.99 20.28
CA ASP A 18 -8.01 2.69 21.13
C ASP A 18 -6.62 2.64 20.52
N PHE A 19 -6.24 1.48 20.00
CA PHE A 19 -4.99 1.33 19.26
C PHE A 19 -4.94 2.24 18.03
N LEU A 20 -6.02 2.26 17.23
CA LEU A 20 -6.11 3.13 16.05
C LEU A 20 -5.95 4.61 16.41
N GLY A 21 -6.64 5.06 17.44
CA GLY A 21 -6.56 6.46 17.90
C GLY A 21 -5.14 6.85 18.30
N THR A 22 -4.49 6.01 19.07
CA THR A 22 -3.13 6.27 19.58
C THR A 22 -2.10 6.29 18.46
N ILE A 23 -2.10 5.28 17.61
CA ILE A 23 -1.10 5.18 16.53
C ILE A 23 -1.33 6.27 15.47
N ALA A 24 -2.59 6.57 15.15
CA ALA A 24 -2.94 7.62 14.20
C ALA A 24 -2.47 9.00 14.67
N GLU A 25 -2.65 9.30 15.94
CA GLU A 25 -2.17 10.55 16.53
C GLU A 25 -0.66 10.66 16.46
N ARG A 26 0.05 9.62 16.86
CA ARG A 26 1.53 9.61 16.87
C ARG A 26 2.10 9.75 15.46
N LEU A 27 1.55 9.03 14.50
CA LEU A 27 2.02 9.09 13.11
C LEU A 27 1.61 10.40 12.43
N GLY A 28 0.44 10.94 12.78
CA GLY A 28 -0.01 12.23 12.26
C GLY A 28 0.92 13.39 12.62
N MET A 29 1.71 13.24 13.67
CA MET A 29 2.73 14.24 14.06
C MET A 29 4.04 14.11 13.26
N ARG A 30 4.16 13.09 12.40
CA ARG A 30 5.41 12.73 11.71
C ARG A 30 5.29 12.65 10.20
N ASP A 31 4.62 13.59 9.57
CA ASP A 31 4.49 13.70 8.11
C ASP A 31 3.64 12.59 7.46
N PHE A 32 2.70 12.02 8.21
CA PHE A 32 1.73 11.07 7.67
C PHE A 32 0.33 11.68 7.63
N ASN A 33 -0.35 11.46 6.53
CA ASN A 33 -1.78 11.74 6.42
C ASN A 33 -2.50 10.41 6.67
N VAL A 34 -3.04 10.24 7.88
CA VAL A 34 -3.55 8.96 8.36
C VAL A 34 -5.06 8.85 8.18
N THR A 35 -5.50 7.77 7.57
CA THR A 35 -6.89 7.34 7.52
C THR A 35 -7.00 6.02 8.24
N THR A 36 -8.01 5.86 9.09
CA THR A 36 -8.22 4.63 9.86
C THR A 36 -9.48 3.90 9.42
N ALA A 37 -9.46 2.58 9.52
CA ALA A 37 -10.62 1.72 9.30
C ALA A 37 -10.65 0.63 10.37
N THR A 38 -11.83 0.33 10.90
CA THR A 38 -12.01 -0.65 11.96
C THR A 38 -12.26 -2.06 11.44
N GLU A 39 -12.46 -2.21 10.14
CA GLU A 39 -12.71 -3.51 9.51
C GLU A 39 -12.30 -3.51 8.04
N GLY A 40 -12.14 -4.70 7.47
CA GLY A 40 -11.66 -4.87 6.11
C GLY A 40 -12.53 -4.23 5.04
N THR A 41 -13.86 -4.30 5.18
CA THR A 41 -14.79 -3.71 4.22
C THR A 41 -14.67 -2.19 4.16
N LEU A 42 -14.49 -1.54 5.31
CA LEU A 42 -14.26 -0.10 5.37
C LEU A 42 -12.90 0.28 4.79
N ALA A 43 -11.88 -0.55 5.01
CA ALA A 43 -10.55 -0.36 4.44
C ALA A 43 -10.59 -0.43 2.91
N ILE A 44 -11.31 -1.38 2.35
CA ILE A 44 -11.48 -1.51 0.89
C ILE A 44 -12.16 -0.27 0.31
N LYS A 45 -13.21 0.22 0.96
CA LYS A 45 -13.89 1.46 0.55
C LYS A 45 -12.97 2.66 0.59
N ALA A 46 -12.21 2.80 1.67
CA ALA A 46 -11.27 3.91 1.84
C ALA A 46 -10.18 3.86 0.75
N ALA A 47 -9.62 2.68 0.49
CA ALA A 47 -8.59 2.49 -0.54
C ALA A 47 -9.10 2.80 -1.95
N LYS A 48 -10.37 2.52 -2.20
CA LYS A 48 -11.01 2.80 -3.50
C LYS A 48 -11.20 4.30 -3.75
N LYS A 49 -11.49 5.07 -2.69
CA LYS A 49 -11.72 6.50 -2.79
C LYS A 49 -10.44 7.33 -2.67
N GLY A 50 -9.49 6.85 -1.88
CA GLY A 50 -8.24 7.53 -1.58
C GLY A 50 -7.09 6.99 -2.41
N ASN A 51 -5.95 7.69 -2.29
CA ASN A 51 -4.71 7.28 -2.93
C ASN A 51 -3.68 7.05 -1.84
N PHE A 52 -3.62 5.82 -1.33
CA PHE A 52 -2.73 5.47 -0.23
C PHE A 52 -1.39 4.95 -0.74
N ASP A 53 -0.33 5.32 -0.03
CA ASP A 53 1.03 4.88 -0.33
C ASP A 53 1.38 3.59 0.41
N VAL A 54 0.99 3.53 1.68
CA VAL A 54 1.27 2.40 2.58
C VAL A 54 0.02 2.10 3.40
N ALA A 55 -0.18 0.84 3.74
CA ALA A 55 -1.22 0.41 4.68
C ALA A 55 -0.61 -0.42 5.80
N ILE A 56 -1.13 -0.24 7.01
CA ILE A 56 -0.86 -1.11 8.16
C ILE A 56 -2.12 -1.91 8.42
N VAL A 57 -2.01 -3.23 8.49
CA VAL A 57 -3.16 -4.13 8.62
C VAL A 57 -2.93 -5.12 9.76
N ASP A 58 -3.92 -5.24 10.66
CA ASP A 58 -3.92 -6.28 11.68
C ASP A 58 -4.42 -7.60 11.08
N MET A 59 -3.86 -8.72 11.57
CA MET A 59 -4.21 -10.06 11.09
C MET A 59 -5.58 -10.53 11.54
N LYS A 60 -5.93 -10.28 12.79
CA LYS A 60 -7.19 -10.76 13.35
C LYS A 60 -8.20 -9.65 13.52
N MET A 61 -9.25 -9.72 12.70
CA MET A 61 -10.38 -8.81 12.75
C MET A 61 -11.67 -9.60 12.54
N PRO A 62 -12.79 -9.19 13.15
CA PRO A 62 -14.08 -9.82 12.88
C PRO A 62 -14.45 -9.70 11.40
N GLY A 63 -15.03 -10.77 10.84
CA GLY A 63 -15.41 -10.81 9.43
C GLY A 63 -14.21 -11.11 8.54
N MET A 64 -13.78 -10.13 7.76
CA MET A 64 -12.61 -10.26 6.90
C MET A 64 -11.33 -10.15 7.73
N ASP A 65 -10.46 -11.17 7.68
CA ASP A 65 -9.18 -11.12 8.37
C ASP A 65 -8.13 -10.32 7.58
N GLY A 66 -6.99 -10.07 8.22
CA GLY A 66 -5.92 -9.27 7.62
C GLY A 66 -5.29 -9.92 6.40
N MET A 67 -5.26 -11.25 6.33
CA MET A 67 -4.69 -11.98 5.19
C MET A 67 -5.56 -11.79 3.94
N GLU A 68 -6.86 -11.91 4.08
CA GLU A 68 -7.81 -11.66 3.00
C GLU A 68 -7.73 -10.22 2.53
N LEU A 69 -7.66 -9.28 3.48
CA LEU A 69 -7.55 -7.85 3.16
C LEU A 69 -6.26 -7.55 2.41
N LEU A 70 -5.13 -8.11 2.86
CA LEU A 70 -3.84 -7.98 2.17
C LEU A 70 -3.96 -8.42 0.72
N GLN A 71 -4.55 -9.58 0.49
CA GLN A 71 -4.71 -10.15 -0.84
C GLN A 71 -5.55 -9.24 -1.75
N ILE A 72 -6.67 -8.73 -1.24
CA ILE A 72 -7.55 -7.82 -1.97
C ILE A 72 -6.86 -6.49 -2.28
N LEU A 73 -6.19 -5.90 -1.28
CA LEU A 73 -5.49 -4.63 -1.47
C LEU A 73 -4.36 -4.73 -2.48
N LYS A 74 -3.56 -5.79 -2.43
CA LYS A 74 -2.46 -5.98 -3.38
C LYS A 74 -2.94 -6.26 -4.79
N LYS A 75 -4.06 -6.95 -4.94
CA LYS A 75 -4.65 -7.22 -6.25
C LYS A 75 -5.19 -5.96 -6.92
N LYS A 76 -5.86 -5.09 -6.14
CA LYS A 76 -6.50 -3.87 -6.65
C LYS A 76 -5.58 -2.67 -6.70
N HIS A 77 -4.57 -2.63 -5.83
CA HIS A 77 -3.65 -1.50 -5.68
C HIS A 77 -2.21 -2.02 -5.72
N LYS A 78 -1.73 -2.26 -6.92
CA LYS A 78 -0.44 -2.92 -7.21
C LYS A 78 0.75 -2.30 -6.47
N PHE A 79 0.79 -0.98 -6.34
CA PHE A 79 1.91 -0.27 -5.74
C PHE A 79 1.71 0.10 -4.27
N LEU A 80 0.54 -0.22 -3.71
CA LEU A 80 0.32 -0.05 -2.28
C LEU A 80 1.21 -1.04 -1.52
N GLU A 81 2.07 -0.54 -0.65
CA GLU A 81 2.87 -1.39 0.22
C GLU A 81 2.10 -1.67 1.50
N VAL A 82 2.03 -2.93 1.89
CA VAL A 82 1.24 -3.35 3.07
C VAL A 82 2.17 -3.92 4.13
N ILE A 83 2.04 -3.39 5.34
CA ILE A 83 2.74 -3.86 6.53
C ILE A 83 1.71 -4.55 7.44
N ILE A 84 1.98 -5.78 7.82
CA ILE A 84 1.18 -6.46 8.82
C ILE A 84 1.72 -6.11 10.21
N LEU A 85 0.85 -5.64 11.10
CA LEU A 85 1.19 -5.30 12.46
C LEU A 85 0.17 -5.96 13.39
N THR A 86 0.57 -7.02 14.08
CA THR A 86 -0.35 -7.89 14.80
C THR A 86 0.22 -8.42 16.12
N GLY A 87 -0.66 -8.70 17.08
CA GLY A 87 -0.32 -9.44 18.28
C GLY A 87 -0.33 -10.95 18.10
N TYR A 88 -0.77 -11.43 16.94
CA TYR A 88 -0.96 -12.85 16.66
C TYR A 88 0.09 -13.34 15.66
N VAL A 89 1.32 -13.47 16.14
CA VAL A 89 2.47 -13.80 15.31
C VAL A 89 2.66 -15.31 15.21
N SER A 90 2.86 -15.81 13.98
CA SER A 90 3.32 -17.17 13.73
C SER A 90 4.22 -17.17 12.49
N ILE A 91 5.11 -18.17 12.43
CA ILE A 91 6.01 -18.35 11.27
C ILE A 91 5.17 -18.57 10.01
N ASP A 92 4.15 -19.42 10.09
CA ASP A 92 3.28 -19.75 8.96
C ASP A 92 2.55 -18.51 8.42
N SER A 93 2.00 -17.67 9.30
CA SER A 93 1.33 -16.43 8.90
C SER A 93 2.31 -15.42 8.27
N ALA A 94 3.53 -15.32 8.81
CA ALA A 94 4.56 -14.44 8.25
C ALA A 94 4.98 -14.88 6.85
N VAL A 95 5.16 -16.18 6.65
CA VAL A 95 5.50 -16.76 5.33
C VAL A 95 4.36 -16.51 4.33
N GLU A 96 3.12 -16.77 4.73
CA GLU A 96 1.95 -16.55 3.87
C GLU A 96 1.80 -15.08 3.49
N ALA A 97 1.91 -14.18 4.47
CA ALA A 97 1.82 -12.74 4.21
C ALA A 97 2.89 -12.27 3.23
N THR A 98 4.12 -12.76 3.37
CA THR A 98 5.22 -12.45 2.46
C THR A 98 4.91 -12.95 1.04
N LYS A 99 4.40 -14.16 0.90
CA LYS A 99 4.00 -14.72 -0.41
C LYS A 99 2.88 -13.92 -1.07
N LEU A 100 1.98 -13.36 -0.28
CA LEU A 100 0.89 -12.52 -0.77
C LEU A 100 1.31 -11.06 -1.05
N GLY A 101 2.56 -10.73 -0.81
CA GLY A 101 3.13 -9.44 -1.16
C GLY A 101 3.21 -8.42 -0.05
N ALA A 102 3.10 -8.82 1.22
CA ALA A 102 3.33 -7.91 2.33
C ALA A 102 4.78 -7.41 2.32
N TYR A 103 4.94 -6.12 2.54
CA TYR A 103 6.27 -5.50 2.63
C TYR A 103 6.99 -5.94 3.90
N SER A 104 6.28 -5.98 5.02
CA SER A 104 6.83 -6.37 6.30
C SER A 104 5.76 -6.99 7.19
N TYR A 105 6.22 -7.79 8.16
CA TYR A 105 5.37 -8.44 9.14
C TYR A 105 5.95 -8.12 10.52
N MET A 106 5.22 -7.37 11.34
CA MET A 106 5.69 -6.85 12.61
C MET A 106 4.79 -7.27 13.77
N GLU A 107 5.39 -7.44 14.94
CA GLU A 107 4.70 -7.85 16.16
C GLU A 107 4.29 -6.66 17.01
N LYS A 108 3.11 -6.73 17.63
CA LYS A 108 2.71 -5.85 18.72
C LYS A 108 3.19 -6.45 20.07
N PRO A 109 3.61 -5.63 21.03
CA PRO A 109 3.75 -4.18 20.96
C PRO A 109 4.91 -3.77 20.04
N TYR A 110 4.70 -2.66 19.33
CA TYR A 110 5.68 -2.20 18.33
C TYR A 110 6.64 -1.17 18.92
N ASP A 111 7.86 -1.13 18.38
CA ASP A 111 8.80 -0.03 18.59
C ASP A 111 8.45 1.07 17.59
N PHE A 112 8.13 2.26 18.07
CA PHE A 112 7.68 3.36 17.22
C PHE A 112 8.73 3.78 16.20
N GLU A 113 9.98 3.90 16.59
CA GLU A 113 11.06 4.32 15.68
C GLU A 113 11.31 3.26 14.59
N LYS A 114 11.20 1.99 14.96
CA LYS A 114 11.31 0.88 14.00
C LYS A 114 10.13 0.87 13.02
N LEU A 115 8.92 1.08 13.52
CA LEU A 115 7.73 1.21 12.66
C LEU A 115 7.87 2.38 11.71
N LEU A 116 8.30 3.53 12.22
CA LEU A 116 8.50 4.74 11.43
C LEU A 116 9.52 4.51 10.31
N ALA A 117 10.65 3.87 10.63
CA ALA A 117 11.68 3.52 9.64
C ALA A 117 11.12 2.58 8.58
N THR A 118 10.36 1.56 8.99
CA THR A 118 9.75 0.59 8.07
C THR A 118 8.74 1.25 7.13
N LEU A 119 7.94 2.17 7.66
CA LEU A 119 6.98 2.93 6.85
C LEU A 119 7.67 3.79 5.79
N LYS A 120 8.75 4.46 6.15
CA LYS A 120 9.53 5.29 5.23
C LYS A 120 10.19 4.44 4.15
N GLU A 121 10.76 3.30 4.51
CA GLU A 121 11.35 2.35 3.56
C GLU A 121 10.29 1.81 2.58
N ALA A 122 9.11 1.46 3.09
CA ALA A 122 7.99 1.00 2.27
C ALA A 122 7.56 2.07 1.27
N TYR A 123 7.49 3.32 1.71
CA TYR A 123 7.16 4.44 0.84
C TYR A 123 8.20 4.62 -0.27
N GLU A 124 9.48 4.58 0.06
CA GLU A 124 10.57 4.66 -0.91
C GLU A 124 10.51 3.51 -1.92
N THR A 125 10.22 2.30 -1.45
CA THR A 125 10.04 1.12 -2.31
C THR A 125 8.87 1.31 -3.28
N ARG A 126 7.75 1.86 -2.80
CA ARG A 126 6.60 2.21 -3.65
C ARG A 126 7.01 3.17 -4.75
N LEU A 127 7.70 4.24 -4.40
CA LEU A 127 8.13 5.27 -5.37
C LEU A 127 9.06 4.67 -6.43
N LYS A 128 9.99 3.83 -6.01
CA LYS A 128 10.92 3.15 -6.91
C LYS A 128 10.21 2.22 -7.88
N LYS A 129 9.32 1.38 -7.39
CA LYS A 129 8.53 0.45 -8.22
C LYS A 129 7.67 1.19 -9.24
N LYS A 130 7.03 2.27 -8.79
CA LYS A 130 6.18 3.09 -9.64
C LYS A 130 6.99 3.80 -10.72
N PHE A 131 8.14 4.35 -10.36
CA PHE A 131 9.06 4.98 -11.30
C PHE A 131 9.54 3.99 -12.37
N GLU A 132 9.98 2.80 -11.97
CA GLU A 132 10.42 1.75 -12.90
C GLU A 132 9.29 1.31 -13.83
N HIS A 133 8.08 1.20 -13.33
CA HIS A 133 6.90 0.87 -14.13
C HIS A 133 6.63 1.97 -15.17
N ASP A 134 6.66 3.23 -14.77
CA ASP A 134 6.42 4.36 -15.67
C ASP A 134 7.50 4.45 -16.74
N GLN A 135 8.75 4.18 -16.39
CA GLN A 135 9.86 4.13 -17.35
C GLN A 135 9.64 3.06 -18.42
N ARG A 136 9.24 1.84 -18.01
CA ARG A 136 8.93 0.78 -18.96
C ARG A 136 7.76 1.14 -19.86
N ARG A 137 6.71 1.73 -19.30
CA ARG A 137 5.54 2.19 -20.03
C ARG A 137 5.91 3.23 -21.08
N MET A 138 6.73 4.22 -20.73
CA MET A 138 7.21 5.23 -21.66
C MET A 138 8.01 4.62 -22.80
N LYS A 139 8.88 3.67 -22.48
CA LYS A 139 9.70 2.98 -23.48
C LYS A 139 8.86 2.16 -24.46
N GLU A 140 7.82 1.48 -23.97
CA GLU A 140 6.87 0.76 -24.82
C GLU A 140 6.10 1.70 -25.75
N ILE A 141 5.66 2.84 -25.22
CA ILE A 141 4.97 3.87 -26.02
C ILE A 141 5.87 4.38 -27.14
N GLU A 142 7.13 4.69 -26.85
CA GLU A 142 8.11 5.13 -27.85
C GLU A 142 8.31 4.08 -28.94
N THR A 143 8.46 2.81 -28.53
CA THR A 143 8.65 1.70 -29.49
C THR A 143 7.42 1.55 -30.40
N LEU A 144 6.22 1.66 -29.84
CA LEU A 144 4.97 1.58 -30.61
C LEU A 144 4.79 2.78 -31.53
N ALA A 145 5.17 3.98 -31.09
CA ALA A 145 5.06 5.21 -31.88
C ALA A 145 5.95 5.17 -33.13
N MET A 146 7.07 4.46 -33.10
CA MET A 146 8.01 4.36 -34.23
C MET A 146 7.56 3.39 -35.34
N GLY A 147 6.62 2.49 -35.04
CA GLY A 147 6.21 1.46 -35.99
C GLY A 147 4.71 1.23 -36.15
N SER A 148 3.86 2.02 -35.52
CA SER A 148 2.42 1.76 -35.46
C SER A 148 1.58 2.92 -35.96
N SER A 149 0.39 2.60 -36.50
CA SER A 149 -0.63 3.59 -36.82
C SER A 149 -1.12 4.28 -35.53
N PRO A 150 -1.70 5.50 -35.63
CA PRO A 150 -2.29 6.16 -34.45
C PRO A 150 -3.30 5.29 -33.70
N MET A 151 -4.07 4.47 -34.41
CA MET A 151 -5.04 3.57 -33.81
C MET A 151 -4.35 2.41 -33.05
N GLY A 152 -3.24 1.90 -33.59
CA GLY A 152 -2.43 0.88 -32.91
C GLY A 152 -1.81 1.41 -31.63
N ILE A 153 -1.33 2.65 -31.62
CA ILE A 153 -0.80 3.33 -30.45
C ILE A 153 -1.89 3.47 -29.38
N LEU A 154 -3.07 3.93 -29.77
CA LEU A 154 -4.21 4.10 -28.84
C LEU A 154 -4.60 2.78 -28.18
N LYS A 155 -4.72 1.70 -28.95
CA LYS A 155 -5.04 0.37 -28.42
C LYS A 155 -3.99 -0.12 -27.43
N SER A 156 -2.72 0.13 -27.71
CA SER A 156 -1.61 -0.26 -26.82
C SER A 156 -1.61 0.53 -25.52
N LEU A 157 -1.92 1.82 -25.56
CA LEU A 157 -2.06 2.67 -24.38
C LEU A 157 -3.21 2.20 -23.50
N MET A 158 -4.34 1.83 -24.08
CA MET A 158 -5.48 1.31 -23.33
C MET A 158 -5.16 0.01 -22.61
N ARG A 159 -4.36 -0.89 -23.21
CA ARG A 159 -3.91 -2.12 -22.57
C ARG A 159 -2.97 -1.86 -21.40
N LEU A 160 -2.08 -0.88 -21.53
CA LEU A 160 -1.16 -0.50 -20.44
C LEU A 160 -1.91 0.08 -19.24
N ASP A 161 -3.00 0.79 -19.46
CA ASP A 161 -3.83 1.33 -18.40
C ASP A 161 -4.56 0.23 -17.62
N ASP A 162 -4.91 -0.87 -18.28
CA ASP A 162 -5.53 -2.02 -17.60
C ASP A 162 -4.57 -2.73 -16.65
N ASP A 163 -3.27 -2.65 -16.89
CA ASP A 163 -2.25 -3.25 -16.02
C ASP A 163 -1.98 -2.44 -14.74
N VAL A 164 -2.50 -1.23 -14.65
CA VAL A 164 -2.23 -0.30 -13.53
C VAL A 164 -3.35 -0.28 -12.49
N LYS A 165 -4.47 -0.87 -12.81
CA LYS A 165 -5.62 -0.91 -11.89
C LYS A 165 -5.48 -1.93 -10.78
#